data_972f17342b36c679c1d7338bb2e0c554
#
_entry.id   972f17342b36c679c1d7338bb2e0c554
#
_cell.length_a   1.000
_cell.length_b   1.000
_cell.length_c   1.000
_cell.angle_alpha   90.00
_cell.angle_beta   90.00
_cell.angle_gamma   90.00
#
_symmetry.space_group_name_H-M   'P 1'
#
loop_
_entity.id
_entity.type
_entity.pdbx_description
1 polymer ?
#
loop_
_entity_poly.entity_id
_entity_poly.type
_entity_poly.pdbx_seq_one_letter_code
_entity_poly.pdbx_strand_id
1 'polypeptide(L)'
;IITDALKEQTPDPQVEVRRIAGDGATVSLLGAVSAQGIYPIERPTHTLSAMIAAAGGVTISPEITQIKLIRGNRKGKIWLQDLYDKPRLDVALRAGDRILVEEDTRSFTALGATGTQARVKFEVQSLTAIEALAQLGGLRTDISDPTGVFILRSERARIANSLLARSDLKGAQRMVYVLDLTQPNGIFIAREFMVRDNDTIYVIEAPFTQWSKTITALTGSLTAINTVNATATGN
;
A
#
# COMPACT_ATOMS: atom_id res chain seq x y z
N ILE A 1 22.38 -47.67 12.57
CA ILE A 1 21.98 -48.26 11.28
C ILE A 1 23.07 -48.05 10.22
N ILE A 2 23.50 -46.81 9.86
CA ILE A 2 24.58 -46.63 8.85
C ILE A 2 25.91 -47.08 9.43
N THR A 3 26.24 -46.68 10.65
CA THR A 3 27.45 -47.07 11.37
C THR A 3 27.54 -48.59 11.54
N ASP A 4 26.44 -49.28 11.83
CA ASP A 4 26.38 -50.71 12.01
C ASP A 4 26.59 -51.48 10.70
N ALA A 5 26.02 -50.95 9.60
CA ALA A 5 26.24 -51.53 8.27
C ALA A 5 27.70 -51.40 7.78
N LEU A 6 28.46 -50.42 8.27
CA LEU A 6 29.85 -50.21 7.91
C LEU A 6 30.86 -50.97 8.81
N LYS A 7 30.45 -51.51 9.97
CA LYS A 7 31.32 -52.23 10.88
C LYS A 7 31.92 -53.51 10.29
N GLU A 8 31.25 -54.12 9.32
CA GLU A 8 31.75 -55.27 8.59
C GLU A 8 32.90 -54.97 7.63
N GLN A 9 33.00 -53.69 7.21
CA GLN A 9 34.01 -53.25 6.23
C GLN A 9 35.13 -52.40 6.85
N THR A 10 34.86 -51.79 8.02
CA THR A 10 35.82 -50.86 8.67
C THR A 10 35.73 -51.07 10.19
N PRO A 11 36.84 -51.32 10.90
CA PRO A 11 36.81 -51.63 12.34
C PRO A 11 36.27 -50.54 13.26
N ASP A 12 36.40 -49.28 12.90
CA ASP A 12 35.86 -48.13 13.67
C ASP A 12 35.31 -47.06 12.72
N PRO A 13 34.11 -47.29 12.14
CA PRO A 13 33.56 -46.38 11.15
C PRO A 13 33.10 -45.05 11.79
N GLN A 14 33.80 -43.97 11.48
CA GLN A 14 33.36 -42.61 11.80
C GLN A 14 32.40 -42.12 10.71
N VAL A 15 31.11 -41.99 11.07
CA VAL A 15 30.05 -41.60 10.12
C VAL A 15 29.53 -40.24 10.48
N GLU A 16 29.79 -39.25 9.64
CA GLU A 16 29.15 -37.93 9.68
C GLU A 16 28.06 -37.88 8.60
N VAL A 17 26.82 -37.69 9.03
CA VAL A 17 25.69 -37.46 8.12
C VAL A 17 25.49 -35.96 7.98
N ARG A 18 25.97 -35.41 6.88
CA ARG A 18 25.75 -33.99 6.56
C ARG A 18 24.66 -33.83 5.54
N ARG A 19 23.65 -33.01 5.88
CA ARG A 19 22.64 -32.58 4.89
C ARG A 19 23.27 -31.62 3.90
N ILE A 20 23.50 -32.09 2.69
CA ILE A 20 23.85 -31.20 1.57
C ILE A 20 22.57 -30.57 1.10
N ALA A 21 22.52 -29.22 0.96
CA ALA A 21 21.40 -28.53 0.38
C ALA A 21 21.11 -29.12 -0.99
N GLY A 22 19.95 -29.74 -1.14
CA GLY A 22 19.57 -30.34 -2.42
C GLY A 22 19.06 -29.26 -3.38
N ASP A 23 19.22 -29.48 -4.67
CA ASP A 23 18.81 -28.59 -5.78
C ASP A 23 17.30 -28.23 -5.79
N GLY A 24 16.49 -28.84 -4.91
CA GLY A 24 15.04 -28.65 -4.87
C GLY A 24 14.53 -27.61 -3.83
N ALA A 25 15.36 -27.15 -2.91
CA ALA A 25 14.93 -26.24 -1.83
C ALA A 25 15.43 -24.83 -2.05
N THR A 26 15.04 -24.20 -3.17
CA THR A 26 15.46 -22.86 -3.53
C THR A 26 14.27 -21.89 -3.63
N VAL A 27 14.57 -20.60 -3.49
CA VAL A 27 13.66 -19.50 -3.75
C VAL A 27 14.28 -18.53 -4.75
N SER A 28 13.46 -17.87 -5.54
CA SER A 28 13.90 -16.79 -6.42
C SER A 28 13.64 -15.44 -5.76
N LEU A 29 14.67 -14.59 -5.69
CA LEU A 29 14.59 -13.24 -5.18
C LEU A 29 14.92 -12.23 -6.30
N LEU A 30 13.97 -11.35 -6.60
CA LEU A 30 14.03 -10.43 -7.73
C LEU A 30 13.63 -9.02 -7.31
N GLY A 31 14.01 -8.03 -8.11
CA GLY A 31 13.60 -6.63 -7.97
C GLY A 31 14.61 -5.78 -7.20
N ALA A 32 14.16 -4.87 -6.35
CA ALA A 32 14.98 -3.86 -5.69
C ALA A 32 15.78 -4.43 -4.49
N VAL A 33 16.65 -5.41 -4.75
CA VAL A 33 17.60 -5.98 -3.78
C VAL A 33 19.03 -5.90 -4.33
N SER A 34 20.01 -5.90 -3.44
CA SER A 34 21.42 -5.74 -3.82
C SER A 34 21.91 -6.89 -4.71
N ALA A 35 21.50 -8.13 -4.43
CA ALA A 35 21.85 -9.29 -5.23
C ALA A 35 20.59 -10.10 -5.58
N GLN A 36 20.17 -9.98 -6.85
CA GLN A 36 19.07 -10.79 -7.36
C GLN A 36 19.57 -12.19 -7.73
N GLY A 37 18.74 -13.21 -7.51
CA GLY A 37 19.17 -14.56 -7.83
C GLY A 37 18.27 -15.66 -7.28
N ILE A 38 18.79 -16.88 -7.37
CA ILE A 38 18.20 -18.08 -6.78
C ILE A 38 19.01 -18.44 -5.54
N TYR A 39 18.33 -18.54 -4.41
CA TYR A 39 18.94 -18.76 -3.11
C TYR A 39 18.50 -20.10 -2.54
N PRO A 40 19.42 -20.89 -1.95
CA PRO A 40 19.06 -22.08 -1.21
C PRO A 40 18.35 -21.73 0.10
N ILE A 41 17.38 -22.53 0.49
CA ILE A 41 16.73 -22.43 1.80
C ILE A 41 17.56 -23.22 2.81
N GLU A 42 18.32 -22.51 3.63
CA GLU A 42 19.18 -23.06 4.66
C GLU A 42 18.86 -22.42 6.04
N ARG A 43 19.24 -23.08 7.11
CA ARG A 43 19.30 -22.37 8.38
C ARG A 43 20.58 -21.51 8.41
N PRO A 44 20.51 -20.21 8.71
CA PRO A 44 19.40 -19.44 9.27
C PRO A 44 18.50 -18.72 8.24
N THR A 45 18.70 -18.84 6.93
CA THR A 45 18.06 -18.07 5.86
C THR A 45 16.71 -18.59 5.40
N HIS A 46 15.93 -19.20 6.29
CA HIS A 46 14.66 -19.84 5.92
C HIS A 46 13.43 -18.92 6.04
N THR A 47 13.58 -17.70 6.52
CA THR A 47 12.48 -16.72 6.62
C THR A 47 12.59 -15.65 5.55
N LEU A 48 11.50 -14.91 5.35
CA LEU A 48 11.43 -13.87 4.34
C LEU A 48 12.44 -12.75 4.60
N SER A 49 12.53 -12.28 5.85
CA SER A 49 13.46 -11.22 6.25
C SER A 49 14.92 -11.66 6.14
N ALA A 50 15.23 -12.87 6.62
CA ALA A 50 16.58 -13.42 6.57
C ALA A 50 17.04 -13.65 5.12
N MET A 51 16.14 -14.02 4.22
CA MET A 51 16.44 -14.19 2.80
C MET A 51 16.74 -12.85 2.13
N ILE A 52 15.98 -11.80 2.43
CA ILE A 52 16.25 -10.44 1.92
C ILE A 52 17.60 -9.93 2.45
N ALA A 53 17.91 -10.19 3.72
CA ALA A 53 19.21 -9.84 4.29
C ALA A 53 20.36 -10.60 3.62
N ALA A 54 20.20 -11.90 3.33
CA ALA A 54 21.18 -12.71 2.60
C ALA A 54 21.44 -12.20 1.19
N ALA A 55 20.46 -11.55 0.56
CA ALA A 55 20.61 -10.88 -0.74
C ALA A 55 21.20 -9.45 -0.64
N GLY A 56 21.73 -9.07 0.51
CA GLY A 56 22.35 -7.77 0.74
C GLY A 56 21.34 -6.64 1.04
N GLY A 57 20.10 -6.99 1.37
CA GLY A 57 19.06 -6.03 1.71
C GLY A 57 18.40 -5.38 0.48
N VAL A 58 17.54 -4.41 0.76
CA VAL A 58 16.83 -3.63 -0.26
C VAL A 58 17.65 -2.43 -0.72
N THR A 59 17.47 -2.01 -1.97
CA THR A 59 18.20 -0.88 -2.59
C THR A 59 17.39 0.40 -2.70
N ILE A 60 16.14 0.38 -2.26
CA ILE A 60 15.21 1.52 -2.26
C ILE A 60 14.76 1.83 -0.83
N SER A 61 14.12 2.99 -0.62
CA SER A 61 13.65 3.41 0.71
C SER A 61 12.69 2.38 1.30
N PRO A 62 12.90 1.93 2.56
CA PRO A 62 12.03 0.97 3.24
C PRO A 62 10.56 1.41 3.32
N GLU A 63 10.29 2.72 3.41
CA GLU A 63 8.96 3.30 3.56
C GLU A 63 8.08 3.07 2.33
N ILE A 64 8.69 2.96 1.15
CA ILE A 64 7.99 2.70 -0.12
C ILE A 64 8.25 1.30 -0.66
N THR A 65 8.98 0.46 0.07
CA THR A 65 9.30 -0.90 -0.36
C THR A 65 8.14 -1.85 -0.08
N GLN A 66 7.71 -2.53 -1.13
CA GLN A 66 6.71 -3.60 -1.07
C GLN A 66 7.33 -4.94 -1.43
N ILE A 67 6.98 -5.96 -0.66
CA ILE A 67 7.45 -7.32 -0.90
C ILE A 67 6.26 -8.16 -1.34
N LYS A 68 6.36 -8.78 -2.51
CA LYS A 68 5.41 -9.77 -3.01
C LYS A 68 6.00 -11.15 -2.84
N LEU A 69 5.31 -12.02 -2.12
CA LEU A 69 5.61 -13.44 -2.03
C LEU A 69 4.63 -14.22 -2.90
N ILE A 70 5.14 -14.98 -3.83
CA ILE A 70 4.35 -15.82 -4.74
C ILE A 70 4.68 -17.28 -4.43
N ARG A 71 3.68 -18.03 -3.96
CA ARG A 71 3.75 -19.44 -3.63
C ARG A 71 2.70 -20.22 -4.42
N GLY A 72 3.12 -20.91 -5.47
CA GLY A 72 2.20 -21.53 -6.43
C GLY A 72 1.24 -20.48 -7.01
N ASN A 73 -0.07 -20.66 -6.82
CA ASN A 73 -1.11 -19.73 -7.27
C ASN A 73 -1.47 -18.65 -6.23
N ARG A 74 -0.88 -18.69 -5.04
CA ARG A 74 -1.15 -17.71 -3.99
C ARG A 74 -0.15 -16.56 -4.07
N LYS A 75 -0.66 -15.34 -3.86
CA LYS A 75 0.15 -14.12 -3.82
C LYS A 75 -0.14 -13.39 -2.52
N GLY A 76 0.91 -13.05 -1.79
CA GLY A 76 0.87 -12.15 -0.64
C GLY A 76 1.66 -10.89 -0.97
N LYS A 77 1.22 -9.76 -0.43
CA LYS A 77 1.91 -8.48 -0.56
C LYS A 77 1.95 -7.83 0.82
N ILE A 78 3.12 -7.40 1.24
CA ILE A 78 3.34 -6.72 2.51
C ILE A 78 4.30 -5.55 2.30
N TRP A 79 4.25 -4.58 3.20
CA TRP A 79 5.25 -3.55 3.30
C TRP A 79 6.50 -4.05 4.02
N LEU A 80 7.66 -3.60 3.61
CA LEU A 80 8.91 -3.94 4.30
C LEU A 80 8.89 -3.48 5.76
N GLN A 81 8.37 -2.28 6.03
CA GLN A 81 8.21 -1.78 7.39
C GLN A 81 7.33 -2.69 8.25
N ASP A 82 6.19 -3.16 7.69
CA ASP A 82 5.32 -4.11 8.38
C ASP A 82 6.01 -5.45 8.68
N LEU A 83 6.95 -5.88 7.83
CA LEU A 83 7.74 -7.09 8.07
C LEU A 83 8.65 -6.93 9.29
N TYR A 84 9.21 -5.73 9.50
CA TYR A 84 10.04 -5.45 10.66
C TYR A 84 9.21 -5.27 11.94
N ASP A 85 8.11 -4.55 11.86
CA ASP A 85 7.28 -4.22 13.02
C ASP A 85 6.41 -5.40 13.50
N LYS A 86 6.13 -6.36 12.63
CA LYS A 86 5.18 -7.45 12.87
C LYS A 86 5.82 -8.82 12.60
N PRO A 87 6.53 -9.42 13.58
CA PRO A 87 7.25 -10.71 13.40
C PRO A 87 6.39 -11.84 12.83
N ARG A 88 5.08 -11.81 13.04
CA ARG A 88 4.12 -12.78 12.46
C ARG A 88 4.05 -12.77 10.93
N LEU A 89 4.51 -11.69 10.29
CA LEU A 89 4.57 -11.56 8.84
C LEU A 89 5.86 -12.13 8.26
N ASP A 90 6.86 -12.42 9.09
CA ASP A 90 8.12 -13.05 8.69
C ASP A 90 7.92 -14.56 8.51
N VAL A 91 7.32 -14.91 7.39
CA VAL A 91 6.93 -16.29 7.09
C VAL A 91 8.11 -17.13 6.67
N ALA A 92 8.07 -18.43 7.05
CA ALA A 92 9.01 -19.42 6.57
C ALA A 92 8.83 -19.65 5.05
N LEU A 93 9.92 -19.61 4.32
CA LEU A 93 9.97 -19.83 2.88
C LEU A 93 9.88 -21.33 2.54
N ARG A 94 9.41 -21.61 1.34
CA ARG A 94 9.29 -22.96 0.79
C ARG A 94 9.93 -23.06 -0.57
N ALA A 95 10.36 -24.25 -0.95
CA ALA A 95 10.89 -24.49 -2.28
C ALA A 95 9.94 -24.00 -3.37
N GLY A 96 10.49 -23.28 -4.34
CA GLY A 96 9.74 -22.70 -5.45
C GLY A 96 9.01 -21.37 -5.12
N ASP A 97 9.16 -20.81 -3.91
CA ASP A 97 8.68 -19.46 -3.63
C ASP A 97 9.42 -18.44 -4.50
N ARG A 98 8.69 -17.42 -4.92
CA ARG A 98 9.26 -16.26 -5.62
C ARG A 98 9.00 -15.02 -4.80
N ILE A 99 10.06 -14.30 -4.49
CA ILE A 99 10.03 -13.06 -3.75
C ILE A 99 10.35 -11.94 -4.75
N LEU A 100 9.46 -10.97 -4.85
CA LEU A 100 9.66 -9.77 -5.65
C LEU A 100 9.63 -8.57 -4.75
N VAL A 101 10.75 -7.83 -4.72
CA VAL A 101 10.88 -6.56 -3.99
C VAL A 101 10.70 -5.42 -4.99
N GLU A 102 9.71 -4.58 -4.77
CA GLU A 102 9.36 -3.49 -5.69
C GLU A 102 9.04 -2.19 -4.96
N GLU A 103 9.20 -1.09 -5.66
CA GLU A 103 8.77 0.23 -5.19
C GLU A 103 7.24 0.34 -5.23
N ASP A 104 6.67 1.11 -4.30
CA ASP A 104 5.27 1.49 -4.35
C ASP A 104 4.98 2.33 -5.60
N THR A 105 4.02 1.88 -6.38
CA THR A 105 3.61 2.56 -7.63
C THR A 105 2.35 3.38 -7.48
N ARG A 106 1.78 3.44 -6.27
CA ARG A 106 0.58 4.26 -6.03
C ARG A 106 0.86 5.73 -6.30
N SER A 107 -0.14 6.39 -6.81
CA SER A 107 -0.08 7.82 -7.12
C SER A 107 -1.47 8.45 -7.05
N PHE A 108 -1.51 9.74 -6.80
CA PHE A 108 -2.72 10.54 -6.94
C PHE A 108 -2.47 11.67 -7.93
N THR A 109 -3.55 12.26 -8.44
CA THR A 109 -3.47 13.41 -9.36
C THR A 109 -3.97 14.65 -8.63
N ALA A 110 -3.25 15.75 -8.76
CA ALA A 110 -3.62 17.05 -8.21
C ALA A 110 -3.89 18.05 -9.32
N LEU A 111 -5.00 18.76 -9.23
CA LEU A 111 -5.46 19.73 -10.22
C LEU A 111 -6.07 20.97 -9.53
N GLY A 112 -6.18 22.08 -10.26
CA GLY A 112 -6.81 23.30 -9.81
C GLY A 112 -5.88 24.20 -9.00
N ALA A 113 -6.41 24.92 -8.02
CA ALA A 113 -5.71 25.96 -7.26
C ALA A 113 -4.78 25.39 -6.17
N THR A 114 -3.94 24.42 -6.53
CA THR A 114 -2.83 23.90 -5.72
C THR A 114 -1.52 24.55 -6.11
N GLY A 115 -0.50 24.51 -5.24
CA GLY A 115 0.84 25.01 -5.56
C GLY A 115 1.46 24.30 -6.78
N THR A 116 1.19 23.01 -6.94
CA THR A 116 1.65 22.21 -8.09
C THR A 116 0.53 21.32 -8.61
N GLN A 117 0.28 21.36 -9.92
CA GLN A 117 -0.62 20.42 -10.59
C GLN A 117 0.20 19.29 -11.20
N ALA A 118 0.06 18.09 -10.67
CA ALA A 118 0.86 16.94 -11.10
C ALA A 118 0.21 15.60 -10.72
N ARG A 119 0.73 14.53 -11.31
CA ARG A 119 0.57 13.19 -10.79
C ARG A 119 1.72 12.91 -9.81
N VAL A 120 1.39 12.70 -8.55
CA VAL A 120 2.35 12.57 -7.45
C VAL A 120 2.36 11.13 -6.95
N LYS A 121 3.53 10.53 -6.82
CA LYS A 121 3.71 9.21 -6.22
C LYS A 121 3.59 9.30 -4.69
N PHE A 122 3.21 8.20 -4.07
CA PHE A 122 3.26 8.09 -2.62
C PHE A 122 4.70 7.85 -2.19
N GLU A 123 5.18 8.68 -1.26
CA GLU A 123 6.50 8.55 -0.64
C GLU A 123 6.43 7.85 0.72
N VAL A 124 5.21 7.51 1.16
CA VAL A 124 4.91 6.88 2.45
C VAL A 124 3.83 5.83 2.31
N GLN A 125 3.78 4.89 3.25
CA GLN A 125 2.78 3.83 3.26
C GLN A 125 1.34 4.37 3.37
N SER A 126 1.13 5.40 4.16
CA SER A 126 -0.17 6.05 4.38
C SER A 126 -0.03 7.55 4.17
N LEU A 127 -0.89 8.12 3.36
CA LEU A 127 -0.89 9.54 3.01
C LEU A 127 -2.28 10.11 3.29
N THR A 128 -2.36 11.12 4.14
CA THR A 128 -3.59 11.83 4.44
C THR A 128 -3.85 12.95 3.43
N ALA A 129 -5.08 13.43 3.35
CA ALA A 129 -5.45 14.51 2.44
C ALA A 129 -4.68 15.81 2.74
N ILE A 130 -4.46 16.11 4.02
CA ILE A 130 -3.70 17.32 4.40
C ILE A 130 -2.21 17.19 4.05
N GLU A 131 -1.61 16.01 4.22
CA GLU A 131 -0.23 15.74 3.80
C GLU A 131 -0.08 15.78 2.29
N ALA A 132 -1.04 15.22 1.54
CA ALA A 132 -1.06 15.30 0.10
C ALA A 132 -1.12 16.77 -0.39
N LEU A 133 -1.97 17.59 0.22
CA LEU A 133 -2.01 19.03 -0.08
C LEU A 133 -0.68 19.71 0.27
N ALA A 134 -0.05 19.36 1.39
CA ALA A 134 1.25 19.91 1.77
C ALA A 134 2.36 19.56 0.76
N GLN A 135 2.39 18.30 0.26
CA GLN A 135 3.31 17.88 -0.80
C GLN A 135 3.15 18.69 -2.10
N LEU A 136 1.94 19.20 -2.36
CA LEU A 136 1.64 20.03 -3.52
C LEU A 136 2.00 21.51 -3.32
N GLY A 137 2.60 21.88 -2.19
CA GLY A 137 2.88 23.26 -1.82
C GLY A 137 1.66 23.99 -1.24
N GLY A 138 0.64 23.23 -0.80
CA GLY A 138 -0.57 23.75 -0.19
C GLY A 138 -1.59 24.31 -1.20
N LEU A 139 -2.55 25.07 -0.67
CA LEU A 139 -3.51 25.81 -1.46
C LEU A 139 -2.89 27.13 -1.92
N ARG A 140 -3.17 27.52 -3.15
CA ARG A 140 -2.82 28.87 -3.62
C ARG A 140 -3.73 29.90 -2.97
N THR A 141 -3.22 30.59 -1.96
CA THR A 141 -3.99 31.53 -1.12
C THR A 141 -4.58 32.73 -1.90
N ASP A 142 -4.02 33.01 -3.07
CA ASP A 142 -4.46 34.10 -3.96
C ASP A 142 -5.71 33.76 -4.79
N ILE A 143 -5.95 32.47 -5.07
CA ILE A 143 -7.03 32.04 -5.97
C ILE A 143 -7.81 30.81 -5.47
N SER A 144 -7.38 30.12 -4.44
CA SER A 144 -8.06 28.91 -3.98
C SER A 144 -9.27 29.23 -3.10
N ASP A 145 -10.31 28.42 -3.24
CA ASP A 145 -11.41 28.39 -2.30
C ASP A 145 -11.20 27.20 -1.33
N PRO A 146 -10.86 27.43 -0.07
CA PRO A 146 -10.60 26.36 0.88
C PRO A 146 -11.86 25.57 1.28
N THR A 147 -13.08 26.03 0.91
CA THR A 147 -14.32 25.24 1.06
C THR A 147 -14.46 24.20 -0.04
N GLY A 148 -13.70 24.30 -1.14
CA GLY A 148 -13.83 23.50 -2.35
C GLY A 148 -12.63 22.59 -2.60
N VAL A 149 -12.20 21.80 -1.62
CA VAL A 149 -11.23 20.73 -1.84
C VAL A 149 -11.98 19.42 -2.09
N PHE A 150 -11.90 18.92 -3.31
CA PHE A 150 -12.61 17.70 -3.73
C PHE A 150 -11.64 16.54 -3.88
N ILE A 151 -12.05 15.36 -3.40
CA ILE A 151 -11.36 14.11 -3.67
C ILE A 151 -12.29 13.21 -4.49
N LEU A 152 -11.93 13.00 -5.74
CA LEU A 152 -12.67 12.15 -6.66
C LEU A 152 -12.08 10.74 -6.60
N ARG A 153 -12.92 9.77 -6.33
CA ARG A 153 -12.52 8.37 -6.10
C ARG A 153 -13.49 7.39 -6.72
N SER A 154 -12.95 6.31 -7.26
CA SER A 154 -13.75 5.12 -7.61
C SER A 154 -13.85 4.21 -6.39
N GLU A 155 -14.99 4.23 -5.70
CA GLU A 155 -15.21 3.51 -4.45
C GLU A 155 -15.85 2.14 -4.69
N ARG A 156 -15.55 1.17 -3.83
CA ARG A 156 -16.21 -0.14 -3.90
C ARG A 156 -17.66 -0.03 -3.50
N ALA A 157 -18.56 -0.79 -4.18
CA ALA A 157 -19.99 -0.78 -3.90
C ALA A 157 -20.33 -0.97 -2.41
N ARG A 158 -19.60 -1.82 -1.69
CA ARG A 158 -19.83 -2.04 -0.26
C ARG A 158 -19.65 -0.75 0.56
N ILE A 159 -18.61 0.02 0.26
CA ILE A 159 -18.32 1.27 0.96
C ILE A 159 -19.35 2.34 0.55
N ALA A 160 -19.62 2.45 -0.76
CA ALA A 160 -20.62 3.39 -1.27
C ALA A 160 -22.02 3.10 -0.70
N ASN A 161 -22.44 1.84 -0.64
CA ASN A 161 -23.69 1.44 -0.02
C ASN A 161 -23.74 1.83 1.47
N SER A 162 -22.65 1.60 2.21
CA SER A 162 -22.57 1.98 3.62
C SER A 162 -22.69 3.50 3.83
N LEU A 163 -21.96 4.29 3.02
CA LEU A 163 -21.95 5.75 3.13
C LEU A 163 -23.30 6.38 2.71
N LEU A 164 -23.97 5.78 1.72
CA LEU A 164 -25.21 6.30 1.16
C LEU A 164 -26.47 5.68 1.78
N ALA A 165 -26.31 4.82 2.80
CA ALA A 165 -27.41 4.04 3.40
C ALA A 165 -28.23 3.27 2.34
N ARG A 166 -27.55 2.68 1.35
CA ARG A 166 -28.11 1.89 0.23
C ARG A 166 -27.64 0.45 0.29
N SER A 167 -28.25 -0.43 -0.50
CA SER A 167 -27.89 -1.85 -0.61
C SER A 167 -27.87 -2.36 -2.06
N ASP A 168 -28.25 -1.51 -2.99
CA ASP A 168 -28.49 -1.87 -4.40
C ASP A 168 -27.32 -1.59 -5.33
N LEU A 169 -26.34 -0.78 -4.90
CA LEU A 169 -25.19 -0.43 -5.72
C LEU A 169 -24.30 -1.65 -5.97
N LYS A 170 -23.90 -1.83 -7.22
CA LYS A 170 -23.00 -2.91 -7.68
C LYS A 170 -21.81 -2.32 -8.43
N GLY A 171 -20.66 -3.02 -8.36
CA GLY A 171 -19.43 -2.57 -9.00
C GLY A 171 -18.80 -1.33 -8.35
N ALA A 172 -17.91 -0.67 -9.07
CA ALA A 172 -17.26 0.54 -8.61
C ALA A 172 -18.18 1.76 -8.77
N GLN A 173 -18.22 2.61 -7.76
CA GLN A 173 -19.05 3.82 -7.71
C GLN A 173 -18.16 5.07 -7.75
N ARG A 174 -18.50 6.05 -8.58
CA ARG A 174 -17.81 7.34 -8.61
C ARG A 174 -18.28 8.18 -7.44
N MET A 175 -17.38 8.51 -6.54
CA MET A 175 -17.65 9.31 -5.34
C MET A 175 -16.85 10.60 -5.38
N VAL A 176 -17.44 11.66 -4.89
CA VAL A 176 -16.77 12.93 -4.65
C VAL A 176 -16.88 13.24 -3.16
N TYR A 177 -15.73 13.32 -2.50
CA TYR A 177 -15.64 13.76 -1.12
C TYR A 177 -15.29 15.25 -1.11
N VAL A 178 -15.96 16.02 -0.29
CA VAL A 178 -15.73 17.46 -0.15
C VAL A 178 -15.11 17.71 1.21
N LEU A 179 -13.96 18.36 1.22
CA LEU A 179 -13.28 18.81 2.43
C LEU A 179 -13.38 20.32 2.50
N ASP A 180 -14.05 20.82 3.53
CA ASP A 180 -14.12 22.24 3.85
C ASP A 180 -13.02 22.56 4.88
N LEU A 181 -11.93 23.16 4.42
CA LEU A 181 -10.79 23.50 5.27
C LEU A 181 -10.95 24.85 6.01
N THR A 182 -12.07 25.54 5.85
CA THR A 182 -12.36 26.78 6.59
C THR A 182 -12.78 26.49 8.02
N GLN A 183 -13.28 25.31 8.27
CA GLN A 183 -13.73 24.87 9.60
C GLN A 183 -12.65 24.06 10.31
N PRO A 184 -12.42 24.27 11.61
CA PRO A 184 -11.45 23.47 12.37
C PRO A 184 -11.69 21.96 12.24
N ASN A 185 -12.96 21.53 12.27
CA ASN A 185 -13.32 20.11 12.08
C ASN A 185 -12.95 19.60 10.69
N GLY A 186 -13.05 20.43 9.65
CA GLY A 186 -12.65 20.05 8.29
C GLY A 186 -11.16 19.75 8.18
N ILE A 187 -10.32 20.52 8.90
CA ILE A 187 -8.88 20.25 8.98
C ILE A 187 -8.61 18.92 9.69
N PHE A 188 -9.30 18.61 10.78
CA PHE A 188 -9.17 17.31 11.46
C PHE A 188 -9.62 16.16 10.55
N ILE A 189 -10.75 16.31 9.85
CA ILE A 189 -11.20 15.33 8.86
C ILE A 189 -10.14 15.12 7.76
N ALA A 190 -9.54 16.18 7.24
CA ALA A 190 -8.49 16.10 6.21
C ALA A 190 -7.21 15.39 6.72
N ARG A 191 -6.91 15.49 8.02
CA ARG A 191 -5.82 14.73 8.66
C ARG A 191 -6.11 13.24 8.83
N GLU A 192 -7.37 12.86 8.88
CA GLU A 192 -7.80 11.46 9.02
C GLU A 192 -8.16 10.84 7.67
N PHE A 193 -8.47 11.65 6.67
CA PHE A 193 -8.88 11.18 5.35
C PHE A 193 -7.67 10.64 4.58
N MET A 194 -7.62 9.32 4.40
CA MET A 194 -6.55 8.65 3.65
C MET A 194 -6.74 8.79 2.15
N VAL A 195 -5.75 9.37 1.48
CA VAL A 195 -5.66 9.36 0.02
C VAL A 195 -5.33 7.95 -0.46
N ARG A 196 -5.90 7.54 -1.60
CA ARG A 196 -5.69 6.22 -2.18
C ARG A 196 -5.12 6.31 -3.59
N ASP A 197 -4.63 5.19 -4.06
CA ASP A 197 -4.15 5.07 -5.44
C ASP A 197 -5.23 5.47 -6.45
N ASN A 198 -4.82 6.28 -7.42
CA ASN A 198 -5.66 6.86 -8.47
C ASN A 198 -6.75 7.84 -7.98
N ASP A 199 -6.66 8.37 -6.76
CA ASP A 199 -7.48 9.51 -6.38
C ASP A 199 -7.12 10.75 -7.20
N THR A 200 -8.10 11.62 -7.40
CA THR A 200 -7.85 12.97 -7.91
C THR A 200 -8.24 13.97 -6.85
N ILE A 201 -7.28 14.79 -6.42
CA ILE A 201 -7.50 15.96 -5.55
C ILE A 201 -7.69 17.16 -6.47
N TYR A 202 -8.83 17.81 -6.36
CA TYR A 202 -9.15 19.00 -7.14
C TYR A 202 -9.50 20.15 -6.21
N VAL A 203 -8.78 21.25 -6.34
CA VAL A 203 -9.03 22.49 -5.59
C VAL A 203 -9.59 23.53 -6.55
N ILE A 204 -10.77 24.06 -6.22
CA ILE A 204 -11.43 25.04 -7.07
C ILE A 204 -10.84 26.44 -6.92
N GLU A 205 -10.92 27.20 -8.01
CA GLU A 205 -10.51 28.62 -8.10
C GLU A 205 -11.69 29.60 -7.96
N ALA A 206 -12.93 29.09 -7.99
CA ALA A 206 -14.14 29.92 -7.98
C ALA A 206 -15.03 29.56 -6.79
N PRO A 207 -15.95 30.43 -6.36
CA PRO A 207 -16.91 30.12 -5.31
C PRO A 207 -17.63 28.79 -5.55
N PHE A 208 -17.74 27.97 -4.53
CA PHE A 208 -18.31 26.62 -4.53
C PHE A 208 -19.69 26.50 -5.22
N THR A 209 -20.50 27.56 -5.15
CA THR A 209 -21.84 27.62 -5.73
C THR A 209 -21.89 27.41 -7.25
N GLN A 210 -20.83 27.79 -7.98
CA GLN A 210 -20.77 27.56 -9.43
C GLN A 210 -20.40 26.11 -9.77
N TRP A 211 -19.59 25.48 -8.95
CA TRP A 211 -19.09 24.11 -9.16
C TRP A 211 -20.11 23.04 -8.83
N SER A 212 -20.95 23.23 -7.80
CA SER A 212 -21.98 22.27 -7.47
C SER A 212 -22.95 22.01 -8.64
N LYS A 213 -23.24 23.06 -9.41
CA LYS A 213 -24.07 22.96 -10.64
C LYS A 213 -23.35 22.18 -11.75
N THR A 214 -22.06 22.39 -11.92
CA THR A 214 -21.27 21.75 -12.97
C THR A 214 -21.06 20.26 -12.66
N ILE A 215 -20.79 19.87 -11.42
CA ILE A 215 -20.64 18.47 -11.00
C ILE A 215 -21.99 17.74 -11.16
N THR A 216 -23.11 18.34 -10.76
CA THR A 216 -24.43 17.74 -10.92
C THR A 216 -24.76 17.51 -12.40
N ALA A 217 -24.40 18.46 -13.27
CA ALA A 217 -24.62 18.34 -14.72
C ALA A 217 -23.75 17.26 -15.38
N LEU A 218 -22.50 17.07 -14.93
CA LEU A 218 -21.56 16.10 -15.51
C LEU A 218 -21.80 14.66 -15.02
N THR A 219 -22.38 14.49 -13.85
CA THR A 219 -22.45 13.18 -13.19
C THR A 219 -23.84 12.56 -13.18
N GLY A 220 -24.87 13.32 -13.60
CA GLY A 220 -26.27 12.84 -13.82
C GLY A 220 -26.93 12.03 -12.71
N SER A 221 -26.16 11.57 -11.73
CA SER A 221 -26.62 10.74 -10.61
C SER A 221 -25.58 10.65 -9.45
N LEU A 222 -24.63 11.55 -9.38
CA LEU A 222 -23.74 11.62 -8.20
C LEU A 222 -24.48 12.32 -7.07
N THR A 223 -24.85 11.54 -6.07
CA THR A 223 -25.27 12.10 -4.80
C THR A 223 -24.02 12.69 -4.14
N ALA A 224 -23.87 14.03 -4.20
CA ALA A 224 -22.91 14.72 -3.38
C ALA A 224 -23.28 14.47 -1.92
N ILE A 225 -22.43 13.78 -1.18
CA ILE A 225 -22.59 13.67 0.26
C ILE A 225 -22.10 14.98 0.84
N ASN A 226 -23.03 15.88 1.09
CA ASN A 226 -22.78 17.01 1.96
C ASN A 226 -22.57 16.46 3.37
N THR A 227 -21.40 16.75 3.89
CA THR A 227 -21.02 16.65 5.31
C THR A 227 -21.26 15.29 5.97
N VAL A 228 -20.19 14.60 6.27
CA VAL A 228 -20.15 13.81 7.49
C VAL A 228 -20.26 14.81 8.66
N ASN A 229 -21.45 15.23 8.96
CA ASN A 229 -21.77 15.70 10.29
C ASN A 229 -21.69 14.48 11.19
N ALA A 230 -20.51 14.22 11.73
CA ALA A 230 -20.39 13.43 12.93
C ALA A 230 -21.15 14.20 14.00
N THR A 231 -22.41 13.85 14.19
CA THR A 231 -23.13 14.16 15.41
C THR A 231 -22.42 13.40 16.53
N ALA A 232 -21.36 14.00 17.06
CA ALA A 232 -20.91 13.73 18.40
C ALA A 232 -21.94 14.39 19.32
N THR A 233 -23.06 13.74 19.55
CA THR A 233 -23.93 13.97 20.69
C THR A 233 -23.94 12.68 21.47
N GLY A 234 -23.16 12.63 22.49
CA GLY A 234 -23.50 12.64 23.91
C GLY A 234 -24.28 11.42 24.38
N ASN A 235 -23.67 10.55 25.08
CA ASN A 235 -23.99 10.17 26.45
C ASN A 235 -22.82 9.36 27.00
#